data_f0e99a097d77a8789de1d9eb5de975d9
#
_entry.id   f0e99a097d77a8789de1d9eb5de975d9
#
_cell.length_a   1.000
_cell.length_b   1.000
_cell.length_c   1.000
_cell.angle_alpha   90.00
_cell.angle_beta   90.00
_cell.angle_gamma   90.00
#
_symmetry.space_group_name_H-M   'P 1'
#
loop_
_entity.id
_entity.type
_entity.pdbx_description
1 polymer ?
#
loop_
_entity_poly.entity_id
_entity_poly.type
_entity_poly.pdbx_seq_one_letter_code
_entity_poly.pdbx_strand_id
1 'polypeptide(L)'
;MTTHDNTATTPPLDTATVTTHGATLSRSLGLRGNILITLSGISPASSVFILGGAALAVYGTGVFWGFLLAGVISILIGFCYAELGSRHPIAGGDYTLVSRVLGPAAGSAVFFISLITLPLIIAIFALGVADYLGVAIAGLDPLWTALIVIVLTTITACFNIRANAWVTGVFLFIEMAALVVLAFLGFITVSRPVTALFDPQFLDTTTGQLAPLGIAGLVLAVTQGIFSYNGYGGAIYFAEETKDARRTIARAVLWSVLITVAAELVPLTAILLGASSLPELFGSELPVEHFLTERAGSAVTVVILIAVALAIINAIIAIALQSGRLLFAAARDRAMPEALARPLSSISPRTRMPIVATLTVGVISLAACFIPLDVLLNATGSTLAFSYGFIAVAALVMRRTKSGEAPGAYRMPAWPVAPVVALIAISTIFIIGVLDPAQWLSLSIAFGIVAAGFLYYAVYLRSNPATAHLLSGEDDEVAP
;
A
#
# COMPACT_ATOMS: atom_id res chain seq x y z
N MET A 1 11.50 14.79 -84.20
CA MET A 1 12.70 14.86 -83.36
C MET A 1 12.17 14.95 -81.94
N THR A 2 11.87 13.80 -81.36
CA THR A 2 11.21 13.61 -80.06
C THR A 2 12.20 13.02 -79.11
N THR A 3 12.60 13.77 -78.08
CA THR A 3 13.48 13.35 -76.98
C THR A 3 12.62 12.71 -75.89
N HIS A 4 12.80 11.41 -75.66
CA HIS A 4 12.28 10.69 -74.54
C HIS A 4 13.14 11.02 -73.30
N ASP A 5 12.51 11.58 -72.27
CA ASP A 5 13.08 11.81 -71.01
C ASP A 5 12.68 10.61 -70.10
N ASN A 6 13.67 9.84 -69.72
CA ASN A 6 13.50 8.58 -68.93
C ASN A 6 13.89 8.86 -67.50
N THR A 7 12.97 9.44 -66.73
CA THR A 7 13.13 9.55 -65.23
C THR A 7 12.66 8.29 -64.57
N ALA A 8 13.63 7.46 -64.18
CA ALA A 8 13.41 6.31 -63.33
C ALA A 8 12.98 6.76 -61.91
N THR A 9 11.70 6.57 -61.60
CA THR A 9 11.17 6.73 -60.24
C THR A 9 11.59 5.56 -59.41
N THR A 10 12.50 5.80 -58.45
CA THR A 10 12.79 4.89 -57.32
C THR A 10 11.52 4.71 -56.49
N PRO A 11 11.11 3.46 -56.17
CA PRO A 11 9.99 3.25 -55.25
C PRO A 11 10.34 3.75 -53.85
N PRO A 12 9.37 4.36 -53.15
CA PRO A 12 9.61 4.79 -51.78
C PRO A 12 9.92 3.58 -50.90
N LEU A 13 10.98 3.70 -50.10
CA LEU A 13 11.30 2.77 -49.03
C LEU A 13 10.08 2.63 -48.15
N ASP A 14 9.53 1.43 -48.10
CA ASP A 14 8.56 1.02 -47.10
C ASP A 14 9.16 1.28 -45.71
N THR A 15 8.80 2.41 -45.12
CA THR A 15 8.91 2.62 -43.68
C THR A 15 7.95 1.62 -43.07
N ALA A 16 8.50 0.45 -42.72
CA ALA A 16 7.84 -0.49 -41.84
C ALA A 16 7.49 0.27 -40.55
N THR A 17 6.27 0.79 -40.50
CA THR A 17 5.63 1.25 -39.27
C THR A 17 5.65 0.05 -38.35
N VAL A 18 6.59 0.05 -37.39
CA VAL A 18 6.55 -0.79 -36.24
C VAL A 18 5.34 -0.34 -35.43
N THR A 19 4.18 -0.86 -35.78
CA THR A 19 2.98 -0.80 -34.94
C THR A 19 3.24 -1.70 -33.76
N THR A 20 3.82 -1.13 -32.71
CA THR A 20 3.74 -1.70 -31.36
C THR A 20 2.27 -1.69 -30.97
N HIS A 21 1.56 -2.76 -31.29
CA HIS A 21 0.24 -3.04 -30.72
C HIS A 21 0.43 -3.35 -29.23
N GLY A 22 0.74 -2.33 -28.42
CA GLY A 22 0.62 -2.38 -26.98
C GLY A 22 -0.87 -2.45 -26.66
N ALA A 23 -1.35 -3.60 -26.15
CA ALA A 23 -2.71 -3.72 -25.64
C ALA A 23 -2.89 -2.68 -24.53
N THR A 24 -3.69 -1.64 -24.78
CA THR A 24 -3.96 -0.57 -23.82
C THR A 24 -4.99 -1.04 -22.80
N LEU A 25 -4.78 -0.65 -21.52
CA LEU A 25 -5.73 -0.90 -20.44
C LEU A 25 -7.03 -0.11 -20.69
N SER A 26 -8.18 -0.69 -20.32
CA SER A 26 -9.49 -0.07 -20.60
C SER A 26 -9.81 1.02 -19.57
N ARG A 27 -9.96 2.28 -19.96
CA ARG A 27 -10.40 3.40 -19.10
C ARG A 27 -11.86 3.23 -18.64
N SER A 28 -12.08 2.47 -17.58
CA SER A 28 -13.40 2.11 -17.07
C SER A 28 -13.71 2.64 -15.67
N LEU A 29 -12.71 3.02 -14.87
CA LEU A 29 -12.85 3.44 -13.49
C LEU A 29 -13.17 4.93 -13.37
N GLY A 30 -14.30 5.26 -12.70
CA GLY A 30 -14.60 6.60 -12.23
C GLY A 30 -14.06 6.82 -10.81
N LEU A 31 -14.29 8.01 -10.23
CA LEU A 31 -13.85 8.37 -8.88
C LEU A 31 -14.29 7.33 -7.82
N ARG A 32 -15.57 6.96 -7.81
CA ARG A 32 -16.10 5.98 -6.85
C ARG A 32 -15.42 4.63 -6.98
N GLY A 33 -15.24 4.13 -8.21
CA GLY A 33 -14.58 2.85 -8.46
C GLY A 33 -13.11 2.85 -8.01
N ASN A 34 -12.40 3.96 -8.26
CA ASN A 34 -11.01 4.09 -7.83
C ASN A 34 -10.90 4.14 -6.29
N ILE A 35 -11.76 4.92 -5.59
CA ILE A 35 -11.82 4.94 -4.12
C ILE A 35 -12.12 3.55 -3.56
N LEU A 36 -13.12 2.84 -4.10
CA LEU A 36 -13.50 1.51 -3.63
C LEU A 36 -12.36 0.50 -3.73
N ILE A 37 -11.67 0.43 -4.88
CA ILE A 37 -10.52 -0.46 -5.07
C ILE A 37 -9.36 -0.05 -4.14
N THR A 38 -9.10 1.24 -3.99
CA THR A 38 -8.03 1.76 -3.13
C THR A 38 -8.30 1.42 -1.67
N LEU A 39 -9.50 1.71 -1.16
CA LEU A 39 -9.90 1.38 0.21
C LEU A 39 -9.89 -0.13 0.48
N SER A 40 -10.29 -0.95 -0.50
CA SER A 40 -10.16 -2.41 -0.39
C SER A 40 -8.72 -2.87 -0.30
N GLY A 41 -7.79 -2.22 -1.00
CA GLY A 41 -6.37 -2.55 -0.90
C GLY A 41 -5.76 -2.14 0.44
N ILE A 42 -6.28 -1.08 1.07
CA ILE A 42 -5.90 -0.67 2.43
C ILE A 42 -6.50 -1.66 3.44
N SER A 43 -7.78 -2.00 3.27
CA SER A 43 -8.60 -2.79 4.19
C SER A 43 -8.55 -2.29 5.64
N PRO A 44 -9.27 -1.21 5.97
CA PRO A 44 -9.26 -0.63 7.32
C PRO A 44 -9.63 -1.62 8.43
N ALA A 45 -10.46 -2.65 8.15
CA ALA A 45 -10.72 -3.70 9.14
C ALA A 45 -9.50 -4.59 9.36
N SER A 46 -8.77 -4.98 8.31
CA SER A 46 -7.50 -5.70 8.48
C SER A 46 -6.52 -4.90 9.31
N SER A 47 -6.44 -3.59 9.04
CA SER A 47 -5.60 -2.66 9.78
C SER A 47 -5.98 -2.60 11.27
N VAL A 48 -7.27 -2.44 11.60
CA VAL A 48 -7.73 -2.39 13.00
C VAL A 48 -7.54 -3.74 13.71
N PHE A 49 -7.92 -4.84 13.06
CA PHE A 49 -7.90 -6.16 13.70
C PHE A 49 -6.49 -6.71 13.82
N ILE A 50 -5.68 -6.70 12.74
CA ILE A 50 -4.32 -7.27 12.74
C ILE A 50 -3.33 -6.24 13.31
N LEU A 51 -3.17 -5.07 12.64
CA LEU A 51 -2.13 -4.11 12.98
C LEU A 51 -2.48 -3.33 14.25
N GLY A 52 -3.72 -2.90 14.40
CA GLY A 52 -4.24 -2.23 15.58
C GLY A 52 -4.28 -3.17 16.79
N GLY A 53 -4.69 -4.43 16.59
CA GLY A 53 -4.66 -5.47 17.63
C GLY A 53 -3.24 -5.70 18.13
N ALA A 54 -2.27 -5.93 17.24
CA ALA A 54 -0.87 -6.07 17.61
C ALA A 54 -0.32 -4.81 18.30
N ALA A 55 -0.71 -3.61 17.83
CA ALA A 55 -0.32 -2.36 18.47
C ALA A 55 -0.90 -2.21 19.88
N LEU A 56 -2.16 -2.61 20.11
CA LEU A 56 -2.79 -2.60 21.44
C LEU A 56 -2.03 -3.50 22.43
N ALA A 57 -1.62 -4.69 21.99
CA ALA A 57 -0.86 -5.62 22.83
C ALA A 57 0.52 -5.06 23.24
N VAL A 58 1.19 -4.33 22.32
CA VAL A 58 2.57 -3.84 22.55
C VAL A 58 2.61 -2.44 23.16
N TYR A 59 1.77 -1.51 22.67
CA TYR A 59 1.83 -0.07 23.02
C TYR A 59 0.65 0.39 23.89
N GLY A 60 -0.28 -0.48 24.18
CA GLY A 60 -1.41 -0.21 25.06
C GLY A 60 -2.22 1.04 24.66
N THR A 61 -2.46 1.96 25.61
CA THR A 61 -3.19 3.22 25.35
C THR A 61 -2.40 4.18 24.44
N GLY A 62 -1.09 4.00 24.30
CA GLY A 62 -0.24 4.75 23.38
C GLY A 62 -0.65 4.62 21.91
N VAL A 63 -1.42 3.58 21.57
CA VAL A 63 -2.01 3.38 20.22
C VAL A 63 -2.84 4.59 19.79
N PHE A 64 -3.58 5.22 20.70
CA PHE A 64 -4.34 6.43 20.37
C PHE A 64 -3.45 7.53 19.77
N TRP A 65 -2.36 7.89 20.46
CA TRP A 65 -1.42 8.91 20.00
C TRP A 65 -0.62 8.45 18.78
N GLY A 66 -0.20 7.17 18.78
CA GLY A 66 0.52 6.57 17.66
C GLY A 66 -0.29 6.68 16.37
N PHE A 67 -1.54 6.27 16.38
CA PHE A 67 -2.41 6.31 15.19
C PHE A 67 -2.87 7.74 14.87
N LEU A 68 -3.12 8.61 15.86
CA LEU A 68 -3.44 10.01 15.60
C LEU A 68 -2.30 10.73 14.86
N LEU A 69 -1.08 10.62 15.35
CA LEU A 69 0.08 11.26 14.73
C LEU A 69 0.40 10.62 13.37
N ALA A 70 0.32 9.29 13.26
CA ALA A 70 0.45 8.59 11.99
C ALA A 70 -0.60 9.04 10.97
N GLY A 71 -1.85 9.28 11.41
CA GLY A 71 -2.93 9.80 10.58
C GLY A 71 -2.60 11.19 10.01
N VAL A 72 -2.07 12.08 10.85
CA VAL A 72 -1.61 13.41 10.40
C VAL A 72 -0.50 13.27 9.36
N ILE A 73 0.51 12.44 9.62
CA ILE A 73 1.62 12.18 8.69
C ILE A 73 1.08 11.60 7.38
N SER A 74 0.17 10.63 7.44
CA SER A 74 -0.43 10.01 6.26
C SER A 74 -1.24 10.99 5.41
N ILE A 75 -1.96 11.93 6.03
CA ILE A 75 -2.66 13.00 5.31
C ILE A 75 -1.65 13.93 4.60
N LEU A 76 -0.56 14.30 5.26
CA LEU A 76 0.49 15.13 4.65
C LEU A 76 1.16 14.43 3.46
N ILE A 77 1.44 13.14 3.57
CA ILE A 77 1.93 12.30 2.46
C ILE A 77 0.85 12.13 1.39
N GLY A 78 -0.42 12.02 1.79
CA GLY A 78 -1.57 12.00 0.88
C GLY A 78 -1.62 13.23 -0.03
N PHE A 79 -1.32 14.43 0.48
CA PHE A 79 -1.17 15.64 -0.35
C PHE A 79 -0.02 15.52 -1.35
N CYS A 80 1.10 14.92 -0.95
CA CYS A 80 2.23 14.67 -1.88
C CYS A 80 1.82 13.71 -3.00
N TYR A 81 1.21 12.58 -2.68
CA TYR A 81 0.69 11.63 -3.67
C TYR A 81 -0.36 12.25 -4.60
N ALA A 82 -1.29 13.02 -4.05
CA ALA A 82 -2.34 13.67 -4.82
C ALA A 82 -1.75 14.64 -5.88
N GLU A 83 -0.74 15.41 -5.51
CA GLU A 83 -0.09 16.34 -6.44
C GLU A 83 0.76 15.59 -7.47
N LEU A 84 1.61 14.64 -7.06
CA LEU A 84 2.44 13.84 -7.95
C LEU A 84 1.60 13.01 -8.92
N GLY A 85 0.61 12.27 -8.43
CA GLY A 85 -0.25 11.42 -9.25
C GLY A 85 -1.18 12.19 -10.19
N SER A 86 -1.60 13.42 -9.80
CA SER A 86 -2.36 14.31 -10.69
C SER A 86 -1.53 14.82 -11.85
N ARG A 87 -0.23 15.03 -11.66
CA ARG A 87 0.69 15.51 -12.71
C ARG A 87 1.16 14.39 -13.62
N HIS A 88 1.40 13.21 -13.04
CA HIS A 88 1.90 12.03 -13.74
C HIS A 88 0.90 10.86 -13.60
N PRO A 89 -0.26 10.90 -14.31
CA PRO A 89 -1.30 9.87 -14.16
C PRO A 89 -0.96 8.61 -14.97
N ILE A 90 0.10 7.91 -14.57
CA ILE A 90 0.64 6.72 -15.25
C ILE A 90 0.61 5.55 -14.27
N ALA A 91 0.28 4.35 -14.77
CA ALA A 91 0.35 3.13 -13.99
C ALA A 91 1.79 2.81 -13.57
N GLY A 92 1.93 2.11 -12.44
CA GLY A 92 3.23 1.72 -11.87
C GLY A 92 3.45 2.25 -10.45
N GLY A 93 2.53 3.12 -9.95
CA GLY A 93 2.54 3.56 -8.56
C GLY A 93 3.74 4.41 -8.18
N ASP A 94 4.25 4.18 -6.98
CA ASP A 94 5.31 4.98 -6.35
C ASP A 94 6.58 5.06 -7.20
N TYR A 95 6.97 3.92 -7.78
CA TYR A 95 8.17 3.81 -8.59
C TYR A 95 8.15 4.77 -9.79
N THR A 96 7.04 4.85 -10.51
CA THR A 96 6.93 5.72 -11.70
C THR A 96 6.92 7.19 -11.32
N LEU A 97 6.25 7.56 -10.22
CA LEU A 97 6.23 8.93 -9.72
C LEU A 97 7.63 9.41 -9.34
N VAL A 98 8.33 8.58 -8.55
CA VAL A 98 9.68 8.91 -8.06
C VAL A 98 10.69 8.92 -9.19
N SER A 99 10.62 7.95 -10.11
CA SER A 99 11.53 7.87 -11.25
C SER A 99 11.45 9.11 -12.16
N ARG A 100 10.24 9.61 -12.42
CA ARG A 100 10.03 10.81 -13.28
C ARG A 100 10.50 12.11 -12.65
N VAL A 101 10.52 12.20 -11.33
CA VAL A 101 10.89 13.45 -10.64
C VAL A 101 12.31 13.43 -10.12
N LEU A 102 12.75 12.32 -9.51
CA LEU A 102 14.07 12.17 -8.90
C LEU A 102 15.07 11.38 -9.77
N GLY A 103 14.59 10.86 -10.90
CA GLY A 103 15.40 10.09 -11.84
C GLY A 103 15.42 8.58 -11.55
N PRO A 104 16.01 7.82 -12.49
CA PRO A 104 15.92 6.36 -12.52
C PRO A 104 16.59 5.66 -11.33
N ALA A 105 17.59 6.26 -10.72
CA ALA A 105 18.25 5.69 -9.54
C ALA A 105 17.31 5.62 -8.34
N ALA A 106 16.62 6.71 -8.02
CA ALA A 106 15.63 6.76 -6.95
C ALA A 106 14.40 5.91 -7.31
N GLY A 107 13.97 5.95 -8.57
CA GLY A 107 12.89 5.08 -9.06
C GLY A 107 13.20 3.59 -8.87
N SER A 108 14.44 3.16 -9.16
CA SER A 108 14.87 1.78 -8.94
C SER A 108 14.82 1.37 -7.47
N ALA A 109 15.23 2.25 -6.54
CA ALA A 109 15.13 1.99 -5.12
C ALA A 109 13.66 1.78 -4.69
N VAL A 110 12.75 2.66 -5.13
CA VAL A 110 11.32 2.56 -4.81
C VAL A 110 10.67 1.35 -5.50
N PHE A 111 11.13 0.96 -6.69
CA PHE A 111 10.68 -0.27 -7.34
C PHE A 111 11.00 -1.50 -6.48
N PHE A 112 12.23 -1.62 -5.96
CA PHE A 112 12.62 -2.72 -5.08
C PHE A 112 11.84 -2.70 -3.75
N ILE A 113 11.60 -1.51 -3.18
CA ILE A 113 10.72 -1.35 -2.02
C ILE A 113 9.35 -1.97 -2.32
N SER A 114 8.67 -1.52 -3.38
CA SER A 114 7.32 -1.98 -3.71
C SER A 114 7.29 -3.46 -4.11
N LEU A 115 8.30 -3.93 -4.86
CA LEU A 115 8.42 -5.33 -5.30
C LEU A 115 8.48 -6.30 -4.14
N ILE A 116 9.12 -5.94 -3.04
CA ILE A 116 9.26 -6.78 -1.86
C ILE A 116 8.11 -6.55 -0.89
N THR A 117 7.76 -5.30 -0.59
CA THR A 117 6.78 -4.96 0.44
C THR A 117 5.37 -5.43 0.11
N LEU A 118 4.91 -5.29 -1.14
CA LEU A 118 3.55 -5.70 -1.51
C LEU A 118 3.29 -7.22 -1.32
N PRO A 119 4.18 -8.12 -1.74
CA PRO A 119 4.04 -9.55 -1.43
C PRO A 119 4.10 -9.87 0.07
N LEU A 120 4.92 -9.13 0.85
CA LEU A 120 4.96 -9.30 2.32
C LEU A 120 3.61 -8.93 2.96
N ILE A 121 2.97 -7.83 2.51
CA ILE A 121 1.64 -7.44 3.00
C ILE A 121 0.60 -8.53 2.67
N ILE A 122 0.64 -9.13 1.49
CA ILE A 122 -0.22 -10.25 1.13
C ILE A 122 -0.04 -11.43 2.10
N ALA A 123 1.21 -11.76 2.46
CA ALA A 123 1.51 -12.83 3.40
C ALA A 123 1.00 -12.49 4.82
N ILE A 124 1.24 -11.26 5.32
CA ILE A 124 0.74 -10.78 6.62
C ILE A 124 -0.79 -10.92 6.68
N PHE A 125 -1.48 -10.46 5.64
CA PHE A 125 -2.94 -10.52 5.60
C PHE A 125 -3.46 -11.94 5.50
N ALA A 126 -2.79 -12.82 4.75
CA ALA A 126 -3.19 -14.23 4.66
C ALA A 126 -3.01 -14.98 5.99
N LEU A 127 -1.93 -14.70 6.73
CA LEU A 127 -1.73 -15.23 8.08
C LEU A 127 -2.82 -14.71 9.03
N GLY A 128 -3.15 -13.42 8.98
CA GLY A 128 -4.24 -12.86 9.77
C GLY A 128 -5.62 -13.45 9.44
N VAL A 129 -5.90 -13.79 8.18
CA VAL A 129 -7.12 -14.56 7.82
C VAL A 129 -7.14 -15.90 8.54
N ALA A 130 -5.99 -16.59 8.59
CA ALA A 130 -5.89 -17.89 9.22
C ALA A 130 -6.19 -17.82 10.72
N ASP A 131 -5.69 -16.78 11.41
CA ASP A 131 -5.94 -16.57 12.84
C ASP A 131 -7.44 -16.35 13.10
N TYR A 132 -8.10 -15.47 12.35
CA TYR A 132 -9.53 -15.18 12.54
C TYR A 132 -10.45 -16.32 12.12
N LEU A 133 -10.14 -17.06 11.07
CA LEU A 133 -10.87 -18.27 10.71
C LEU A 133 -10.66 -19.38 11.73
N GLY A 134 -9.48 -19.47 12.36
CA GLY A 134 -9.16 -20.42 13.42
C GLY A 134 -10.04 -20.27 14.65
N VAL A 135 -10.45 -19.04 15.00
CA VAL A 135 -11.43 -18.77 16.06
C VAL A 135 -12.82 -19.34 15.70
N ALA A 136 -13.22 -19.22 14.42
CA ALA A 136 -14.52 -19.67 13.96
C ALA A 136 -14.58 -21.18 13.65
N ILE A 137 -13.46 -21.77 13.21
CA ILE A 137 -13.38 -23.16 12.72
C ILE A 137 -12.20 -23.83 13.40
N ALA A 138 -12.49 -24.66 14.43
CA ALA A 138 -11.46 -25.39 15.13
C ALA A 138 -10.71 -26.38 14.23
N GLY A 139 -9.37 -26.49 14.42
CA GLY A 139 -8.50 -27.45 13.75
C GLY A 139 -7.95 -27.00 12.39
N LEU A 140 -8.15 -25.73 12.00
CA LEU A 140 -7.45 -25.15 10.85
C LEU A 140 -5.97 -24.97 11.19
N ASP A 141 -5.09 -25.45 10.31
CA ASP A 141 -3.66 -25.12 10.37
C ASP A 141 -3.45 -23.71 9.80
N PRO A 142 -2.83 -22.78 10.57
CA PRO A 142 -2.67 -21.39 10.12
C PRO A 142 -1.85 -21.25 8.84
N LEU A 143 -0.75 -21.99 8.70
CA LEU A 143 0.12 -21.90 7.54
C LEU A 143 -0.57 -22.42 6.26
N TRP A 144 -1.19 -23.61 6.33
CA TRP A 144 -1.90 -24.15 5.17
C TRP A 144 -3.09 -23.30 4.77
N THR A 145 -3.81 -22.73 5.73
CA THR A 145 -4.92 -21.79 5.47
C THR A 145 -4.42 -20.55 4.73
N ALA A 146 -3.32 -19.94 5.20
CA ALA A 146 -2.72 -18.78 4.55
C ALA A 146 -2.27 -19.09 3.12
N LEU A 147 -1.61 -20.24 2.90
CA LEU A 147 -1.16 -20.65 1.57
C LEU A 147 -2.34 -20.85 0.61
N ILE A 148 -3.42 -21.50 1.05
CA ILE A 148 -4.64 -21.69 0.24
C ILE A 148 -5.27 -20.34 -0.09
N VAL A 149 -5.37 -19.43 0.87
CA VAL A 149 -5.90 -18.07 0.67
C VAL A 149 -5.09 -17.33 -0.40
N ILE A 150 -3.76 -17.36 -0.35
CA ILE A 150 -2.91 -16.70 -1.36
C ILE A 150 -3.14 -17.30 -2.75
N VAL A 151 -3.21 -18.63 -2.87
CA VAL A 151 -3.45 -19.29 -4.16
C VAL A 151 -4.79 -18.87 -4.75
N LEU A 152 -5.88 -18.96 -3.96
CA LEU A 152 -7.23 -18.63 -4.42
C LEU A 152 -7.36 -17.13 -4.79
N THR A 153 -6.81 -16.24 -3.98
CA THR A 153 -6.85 -14.78 -4.22
C THR A 153 -6.00 -14.39 -5.43
N THR A 154 -4.84 -14.98 -5.61
CA THR A 154 -3.98 -14.75 -6.78
C THR A 154 -4.67 -15.20 -8.07
N ILE A 155 -5.31 -16.37 -8.07
CA ILE A 155 -6.11 -16.84 -9.21
C ILE A 155 -7.26 -15.88 -9.49
N THR A 156 -7.98 -15.43 -8.45
CA THR A 156 -9.08 -14.46 -8.59
C THR A 156 -8.60 -13.14 -9.17
N ALA A 157 -7.43 -12.65 -8.77
CA ALA A 157 -6.83 -11.43 -9.30
C ALA A 157 -6.46 -11.52 -10.80
N CYS A 158 -6.37 -12.72 -11.38
CA CYS A 158 -6.15 -12.90 -12.81
C CYS A 158 -7.40 -12.65 -13.68
N PHE A 159 -8.59 -12.48 -13.07
CA PHE A 159 -9.82 -12.16 -13.80
C PHE A 159 -9.99 -10.67 -14.05
N ASN A 160 -11.04 -10.30 -14.81
CA ASN A 160 -11.27 -8.92 -15.24
C ASN A 160 -11.50 -7.96 -14.06
N ILE A 161 -10.88 -6.78 -14.10
CA ILE A 161 -10.94 -5.75 -13.05
C ILE A 161 -12.38 -5.27 -12.74
N ARG A 162 -13.31 -5.27 -13.71
CA ARG A 162 -14.70 -4.83 -13.48
C ARG A 162 -15.46 -5.80 -12.58
N ALA A 163 -15.26 -7.10 -12.77
CA ALA A 163 -15.84 -8.11 -11.91
C ALA A 163 -15.28 -7.99 -10.49
N ASN A 164 -13.97 -7.78 -10.39
CA ASN A 164 -13.30 -7.56 -9.11
C ASN A 164 -13.79 -6.30 -8.39
N ALA A 165 -14.04 -5.17 -9.09
CA ALA A 165 -14.50 -3.93 -8.48
C ALA A 165 -15.89 -4.02 -7.82
N TRP A 166 -16.80 -4.83 -8.37
CA TRP A 166 -18.11 -5.04 -7.75
C TRP A 166 -18.02 -5.90 -6.48
N VAL A 167 -17.31 -7.02 -6.57
CA VAL A 167 -17.05 -7.90 -5.43
C VAL A 167 -16.36 -7.13 -4.32
N THR A 168 -15.32 -6.39 -4.66
CA THR A 168 -14.57 -5.48 -3.79
C THR A 168 -15.48 -4.48 -3.06
N GLY A 169 -16.46 -3.88 -3.77
CA GLY A 169 -17.38 -2.93 -3.17
C GLY A 169 -18.30 -3.55 -2.11
N VAL A 170 -18.78 -4.78 -2.33
CA VAL A 170 -19.61 -5.50 -1.35
C VAL A 170 -18.81 -5.84 -0.10
N PHE A 171 -17.59 -6.37 -0.25
CA PHE A 171 -16.76 -6.71 0.90
C PHE A 171 -16.31 -5.47 1.67
N LEU A 172 -16.00 -4.37 0.98
CA LEU A 172 -15.67 -3.12 1.66
C LEU A 172 -16.86 -2.60 2.50
N PHE A 173 -18.09 -2.75 2.01
CA PHE A 173 -19.27 -2.39 2.79
C PHE A 173 -19.40 -3.24 4.06
N ILE A 174 -19.21 -4.55 3.96
CA ILE A 174 -19.23 -5.48 5.10
C ILE A 174 -18.14 -5.09 6.13
N GLU A 175 -16.95 -4.80 5.63
CA GLU A 175 -15.80 -4.35 6.42
C GLU A 175 -16.09 -3.07 7.20
N MET A 176 -16.59 -2.05 6.51
CA MET A 176 -16.94 -0.77 7.15
C MET A 176 -18.07 -0.92 8.17
N ALA A 177 -19.04 -1.83 7.91
CA ALA A 177 -20.09 -2.13 8.87
C ALA A 177 -19.53 -2.78 10.14
N ALA A 178 -18.57 -3.71 10.02
CA ALA A 178 -17.90 -4.32 11.18
C ALA A 178 -17.17 -3.28 12.04
N LEU A 179 -16.46 -2.33 11.41
CA LEU A 179 -15.78 -1.23 12.13
C LEU A 179 -16.76 -0.27 12.80
N VAL A 180 -17.90 0.03 12.17
CA VAL A 180 -18.96 0.84 12.78
C VAL A 180 -19.56 0.13 13.99
N VAL A 181 -19.80 -1.18 13.91
CA VAL A 181 -20.28 -1.97 15.07
C VAL A 181 -19.25 -1.95 16.19
N LEU A 182 -17.98 -2.14 15.88
CA LEU A 182 -16.89 -2.10 16.86
C LEU A 182 -16.82 -0.73 17.57
N ALA A 183 -16.87 0.36 16.82
CA ALA A 183 -16.87 1.71 17.35
C ALA A 183 -18.14 1.97 18.21
N PHE A 184 -19.30 1.54 17.73
CA PHE A 184 -20.56 1.67 18.45
C PHE A 184 -20.51 0.96 19.80
N LEU A 185 -20.08 -0.30 19.83
CA LEU A 185 -19.93 -1.07 21.08
C LEU A 185 -19.01 -0.36 22.07
N GLY A 186 -17.86 0.16 21.64
CA GLY A 186 -16.92 0.83 22.52
C GLY A 186 -17.48 2.15 23.09
N PHE A 187 -18.18 2.94 22.28
CA PHE A 187 -18.73 4.21 22.76
C PHE A 187 -20.00 4.10 23.59
N ILE A 188 -20.81 3.05 23.45
CA ILE A 188 -21.98 2.84 24.35
C ILE A 188 -21.60 2.20 25.68
N THR A 189 -20.42 1.57 25.76
CA THR A 189 -19.92 0.89 26.97
C THR A 189 -18.70 1.59 27.57
N VAL A 190 -18.63 2.93 27.47
CA VAL A 190 -17.49 3.69 28.00
C VAL A 190 -17.23 3.35 29.46
N SER A 191 -16.04 2.81 29.75
CA SER A 191 -15.61 2.35 31.06
C SER A 191 -14.63 3.34 31.72
N ARG A 192 -14.10 4.32 30.96
CA ARG A 192 -13.12 5.30 31.47
C ARG A 192 -13.24 6.64 30.79
N PRO A 193 -12.83 7.75 31.45
CA PRO A 193 -12.86 9.07 30.87
C PRO A 193 -11.86 9.22 29.71
N VAL A 194 -12.15 10.13 28.78
CA VAL A 194 -11.27 10.44 27.63
C VAL A 194 -9.88 10.90 28.09
N THR A 195 -9.77 11.47 29.30
CA THR A 195 -8.48 11.88 29.90
C THR A 195 -7.51 10.72 30.07
N ALA A 196 -7.98 9.46 30.15
CA ALA A 196 -7.13 8.30 30.24
C ALA A 196 -6.27 8.08 28.96
N LEU A 197 -6.67 8.65 27.81
CA LEU A 197 -5.89 8.60 26.57
C LEU A 197 -4.67 9.53 26.60
N PHE A 198 -4.61 10.48 27.53
CA PHE A 198 -3.51 11.44 27.67
C PHE A 198 -2.38 10.94 28.56
N ASP A 199 -2.54 9.75 29.17
CA ASP A 199 -1.52 9.04 29.94
C ASP A 199 -1.20 7.72 29.20
N PRO A 200 -0.26 7.72 28.24
CA PRO A 200 0.09 6.53 27.49
C PRO A 200 0.73 5.46 28.37
N GLN A 201 0.08 4.28 28.46
CA GLN A 201 0.51 3.15 29.27
C GLN A 201 0.49 1.88 28.43
N PHE A 202 1.38 0.93 28.75
CA PHE A 202 1.45 -0.40 28.16
C PHE A 202 1.47 -1.48 29.26
N LEU A 203 1.22 -2.71 28.90
CA LEU A 203 1.32 -3.84 29.85
C LEU A 203 2.77 -4.29 29.95
N ASP A 204 3.37 -4.10 31.11
CA ASP A 204 4.66 -4.72 31.43
C ASP A 204 4.44 -6.21 31.71
N THR A 205 4.88 -7.06 30.79
CA THR A 205 4.72 -8.52 30.86
C THR A 205 5.50 -9.15 32.02
N THR A 206 6.47 -8.45 32.60
CA THR A 206 7.28 -8.95 33.74
C THR A 206 6.55 -8.76 35.08
N THR A 207 5.82 -7.66 35.21
CA THR A 207 5.08 -7.31 36.42
C THR A 207 3.59 -7.61 36.34
N GLY A 208 3.04 -7.76 35.11
CA GLY A 208 1.61 -7.90 34.86
C GLY A 208 0.82 -6.60 35.10
N GLN A 209 1.50 -5.44 35.24
CA GLN A 209 0.89 -4.15 35.53
C GLN A 209 1.08 -3.17 34.41
N LEU A 210 0.22 -2.14 34.39
CA LEU A 210 0.37 -1.02 33.44
C LEU A 210 1.55 -0.14 33.85
N ALA A 211 2.41 0.17 32.88
CA ALA A 211 3.57 1.04 33.04
C ALA A 211 3.51 2.19 32.02
N PRO A 212 4.07 3.36 32.33
CA PRO A 212 4.12 4.50 31.38
C PRO A 212 4.85 4.15 30.09
N LEU A 213 4.25 4.44 28.94
CA LEU A 213 4.89 4.26 27.65
C LEU A 213 5.86 5.44 27.39
N GLY A 214 7.15 5.11 27.25
CA GLY A 214 8.17 6.11 26.92
C GLY A 214 8.04 6.65 25.48
N ILE A 215 8.78 7.73 25.19
CA ILE A 215 8.79 8.39 23.86
C ILE A 215 9.18 7.40 22.74
N ALA A 216 10.13 6.52 22.99
CA ALA A 216 10.55 5.50 22.02
C ALA A 216 9.38 4.58 21.64
N GLY A 217 8.64 4.05 22.64
CA GLY A 217 7.45 3.24 22.39
C GLY A 217 6.35 4.01 21.64
N LEU A 218 6.16 5.30 21.94
CA LEU A 218 5.22 6.13 21.21
C LEU A 218 5.60 6.29 19.73
N VAL A 219 6.88 6.51 19.43
CA VAL A 219 7.36 6.63 18.04
C VAL A 219 7.21 5.30 17.29
N LEU A 220 7.42 4.17 17.95
CA LEU A 220 7.17 2.86 17.37
C LEU A 220 5.67 2.64 17.10
N ALA A 221 4.79 3.10 18.00
CA ALA A 221 3.35 3.10 17.76
C ALA A 221 2.96 3.98 16.55
N VAL A 222 3.64 5.12 16.33
CA VAL A 222 3.47 5.93 15.11
C VAL A 222 3.90 5.14 13.87
N THR A 223 5.02 4.41 13.92
CA THR A 223 5.49 3.59 12.79
C THR A 223 4.47 2.51 12.44
N GLN A 224 3.91 1.85 13.45
CA GLN A 224 2.83 0.87 13.27
C GLN A 224 1.58 1.51 12.66
N GLY A 225 1.19 2.71 13.11
CA GLY A 225 0.07 3.46 12.54
C GLY A 225 0.31 3.91 11.09
N ILE A 226 1.54 4.30 10.72
CA ILE A 226 1.91 4.61 9.33
C ILE A 226 1.75 3.37 8.44
N PHE A 227 2.15 2.19 8.92
CA PHE A 227 1.92 0.94 8.21
C PHE A 227 0.42 0.64 8.10
N SER A 228 -0.33 0.80 9.17
CA SER A 228 -1.78 0.56 9.21
C SER A 228 -2.52 1.37 8.14
N TYR A 229 -2.24 2.66 8.05
CA TYR A 229 -2.87 3.55 7.06
C TYR A 229 -2.33 3.41 5.63
N ASN A 230 -1.32 2.57 5.38
CA ASN A 230 -0.71 2.45 4.05
C ASN A 230 -1.70 1.96 2.99
N GLY A 231 -1.52 2.41 1.74
CA GLY A 231 -2.26 1.93 0.58
C GLY A 231 -3.07 3.01 -0.16
N TYR A 232 -3.26 4.22 0.41
CA TYR A 232 -4.00 5.30 -0.26
C TYR A 232 -3.34 5.78 -1.55
N GLY A 233 -2.01 5.60 -1.71
CA GLY A 233 -1.29 5.73 -2.99
C GLY A 233 -1.72 4.71 -4.05
N GLY A 234 -2.42 3.65 -3.65
CA GLY A 234 -2.95 2.61 -4.53
C GLY A 234 -3.81 3.13 -5.68
N ALA A 235 -4.46 4.28 -5.51
CA ALA A 235 -5.21 4.98 -6.56
C ALA A 235 -4.39 5.20 -7.84
N ILE A 236 -3.06 5.38 -7.72
CA ILE A 236 -2.16 5.70 -8.83
C ILE A 236 -1.86 4.48 -9.69
N TYR A 237 -1.85 3.28 -9.11
CA TYR A 237 -1.63 2.03 -9.86
C TYR A 237 -2.72 1.79 -10.91
N PHE A 238 -3.89 2.41 -10.75
CA PHE A 238 -5.02 2.33 -11.67
C PHE A 238 -5.19 3.58 -12.55
N ALA A 239 -4.15 4.42 -12.64
CA ALA A 239 -4.22 5.70 -13.34
C ALA A 239 -4.63 5.56 -14.81
N GLU A 240 -4.04 4.61 -15.54
CA GLU A 240 -4.32 4.36 -16.96
C GLU A 240 -5.75 3.80 -17.19
N GLU A 241 -6.35 3.19 -16.17
CA GLU A 241 -7.73 2.68 -16.21
C GLU A 241 -8.76 3.70 -15.71
N THR A 242 -8.31 4.87 -15.22
CA THR A 242 -9.14 5.89 -14.58
C THR A 242 -9.56 6.97 -15.57
N LYS A 243 -10.86 7.30 -15.59
CA LYS A 243 -11.43 8.40 -16.36
C LYS A 243 -11.04 9.73 -15.73
N ASP A 244 -10.69 10.74 -16.57
CA ASP A 244 -10.20 12.07 -16.10
C ASP A 244 -9.16 11.91 -14.96
N ALA A 245 -8.12 11.11 -15.25
CA ALA A 245 -7.17 10.63 -14.24
C ALA A 245 -6.53 11.78 -13.45
N ARG A 246 -6.19 12.92 -14.08
CA ARG A 246 -5.58 14.08 -13.41
C ARG A 246 -6.39 14.60 -12.23
N ARG A 247 -7.72 14.68 -12.36
CA ARG A 247 -8.61 15.13 -11.28
C ARG A 247 -9.05 13.99 -10.36
N THR A 248 -9.32 12.84 -10.95
CA THR A 248 -9.87 11.68 -10.24
C THR A 248 -8.86 11.09 -9.26
N ILE A 249 -7.58 10.94 -9.64
CA ILE A 249 -6.54 10.36 -8.78
C ILE A 249 -6.33 11.21 -7.52
N ALA A 250 -6.14 12.54 -7.68
CA ALA A 250 -5.93 13.40 -6.52
C ALA A 250 -7.08 13.29 -5.51
N ARG A 251 -8.33 13.30 -5.99
CA ARG A 251 -9.50 13.14 -5.13
C ARG A 251 -9.58 11.74 -4.53
N ALA A 252 -9.25 10.71 -5.29
CA ALA A 252 -9.28 9.33 -4.81
C ALA A 252 -8.28 9.13 -3.67
N VAL A 253 -7.02 9.59 -3.82
CA VAL A 253 -6.00 9.54 -2.77
C VAL A 253 -6.46 10.26 -1.51
N LEU A 254 -6.92 11.52 -1.65
CA LEU A 254 -7.31 12.33 -0.49
C LEU A 254 -8.53 11.77 0.25
N TRP A 255 -9.57 11.33 -0.47
CA TRP A 255 -10.71 10.69 0.17
C TRP A 255 -10.34 9.35 0.80
N SER A 256 -9.50 8.55 0.14
CA SER A 256 -9.07 7.27 0.70
C SER A 256 -8.31 7.46 2.01
N VAL A 257 -7.32 8.37 2.09
CA VAL A 257 -6.57 8.60 3.33
C VAL A 257 -7.46 9.12 4.46
N LEU A 258 -8.38 10.04 4.17
CA LEU A 258 -9.29 10.59 5.19
C LEU A 258 -10.24 9.53 5.73
N ILE A 259 -10.84 8.72 4.84
CA ILE A 259 -11.74 7.62 5.23
C ILE A 259 -10.97 6.59 6.05
N THR A 260 -9.75 6.21 5.61
CA THR A 260 -8.91 5.23 6.31
C THR A 260 -8.56 5.71 7.72
N VAL A 261 -8.06 6.95 7.87
CA VAL A 261 -7.72 7.50 9.19
C VAL A 261 -8.93 7.49 10.13
N ALA A 262 -10.10 7.90 9.64
CA ALA A 262 -11.31 7.86 10.45
C ALA A 262 -11.75 6.42 10.77
N ALA A 263 -11.72 5.52 9.78
CA ALA A 263 -12.16 4.14 9.92
C ALA A 263 -11.30 3.30 10.85
N GLU A 264 -10.05 3.67 11.06
CA GLU A 264 -9.14 2.95 11.96
C GLU A 264 -9.00 3.62 13.34
N LEU A 265 -8.79 4.95 13.37
CA LEU A 265 -8.60 5.67 14.64
C LEU A 265 -9.85 5.64 15.53
N VAL A 266 -11.05 5.77 14.93
CA VAL A 266 -12.30 5.84 15.69
C VAL A 266 -12.60 4.51 16.41
N PRO A 267 -12.56 3.32 15.76
CA PRO A 267 -12.76 2.06 16.45
C PRO A 267 -11.68 1.76 17.50
N LEU A 268 -10.40 2.04 17.21
CA LEU A 268 -9.32 1.83 18.19
C LEU A 268 -9.51 2.71 19.43
N THR A 269 -9.91 3.97 19.24
CA THR A 269 -10.26 4.85 20.35
C THR A 269 -11.45 4.31 21.15
N ALA A 270 -12.47 3.81 20.46
CA ALA A 270 -13.65 3.22 21.09
C ALA A 270 -13.32 1.98 21.92
N ILE A 271 -12.44 1.08 21.41
CA ILE A 271 -11.93 -0.07 22.17
C ILE A 271 -11.23 0.38 23.44
N LEU A 272 -10.31 1.34 23.35
CA LEU A 272 -9.57 1.85 24.50
C LEU A 272 -10.48 2.45 25.57
N LEU A 273 -11.52 3.16 25.18
CA LEU A 273 -12.47 3.77 26.10
C LEU A 273 -13.50 2.76 26.66
N GLY A 274 -13.85 1.76 25.83
CA GLY A 274 -14.93 0.82 26.12
C GLY A 274 -14.50 -0.45 26.83
N ALA A 275 -13.26 -0.92 26.75
CA ALA A 275 -12.81 -2.15 27.40
C ALA A 275 -12.97 -2.09 28.91
N SER A 276 -13.38 -3.16 29.59
CA SER A 276 -13.54 -3.18 31.05
C SER A 276 -12.20 -3.16 31.77
N SER A 277 -11.24 -3.97 31.28
CA SER A 277 -9.91 -4.15 31.86
C SER A 277 -8.84 -3.94 30.79
N LEU A 278 -7.98 -2.91 30.96
CA LEU A 278 -6.85 -2.68 30.04
C LEU A 278 -5.77 -3.77 30.15
N PRO A 279 -5.39 -4.26 31.34
CA PRO A 279 -4.43 -5.35 31.42
C PRO A 279 -4.89 -6.62 30.71
N GLU A 280 -6.15 -7.00 30.81
CA GLU A 280 -6.70 -8.17 30.11
C GLU A 280 -6.75 -7.95 28.59
N LEU A 281 -7.16 -6.74 28.16
CA LEU A 281 -7.15 -6.37 26.75
C LEU A 281 -5.75 -6.48 26.15
N PHE A 282 -4.75 -5.87 26.79
CA PHE A 282 -3.38 -5.82 26.27
C PHE A 282 -2.64 -7.16 26.41
N GLY A 283 -3.04 -8.01 27.37
CA GLY A 283 -2.49 -9.34 27.56
C GLY A 283 -3.11 -10.43 26.67
N SER A 284 -4.15 -10.09 25.90
CA SER A 284 -4.79 -11.03 24.98
C SER A 284 -3.93 -11.20 23.71
N GLU A 285 -3.91 -12.42 23.15
CA GLU A 285 -3.30 -12.69 21.84
C GLU A 285 -4.02 -11.97 20.71
N LEU A 286 -5.36 -11.80 20.85
CA LEU A 286 -6.21 -11.09 19.88
C LEU A 286 -7.04 -10.01 20.60
N PRO A 287 -6.46 -8.83 20.91
CA PRO A 287 -7.13 -7.80 21.72
C PRO A 287 -8.48 -7.33 21.19
N VAL A 288 -8.64 -7.20 19.87
CA VAL A 288 -9.90 -6.75 19.25
C VAL A 288 -10.97 -7.83 19.36
N GLU A 289 -10.62 -9.11 19.21
CA GLU A 289 -11.50 -10.26 19.42
C GLU A 289 -11.92 -10.36 20.90
N HIS A 290 -10.96 -10.21 21.83
CA HIS A 290 -11.23 -10.17 23.26
C HIS A 290 -12.26 -9.10 23.59
N PHE A 291 -12.08 -7.88 23.11
CA PHE A 291 -13.03 -6.78 23.30
C PHE A 291 -14.43 -7.11 22.76
N LEU A 292 -14.52 -7.66 21.54
CA LEU A 292 -15.79 -8.05 20.94
C LEU A 292 -16.51 -9.13 21.76
N THR A 293 -15.77 -10.15 22.21
CA THR A 293 -16.32 -11.25 23.00
C THR A 293 -16.82 -10.76 24.36
N GLU A 294 -16.09 -9.84 24.97
CA GLU A 294 -16.49 -9.19 26.22
C GLU A 294 -17.79 -8.38 26.07
N ARG A 295 -17.94 -7.62 24.97
CA ARG A 295 -19.03 -6.63 24.78
C ARG A 295 -20.24 -7.15 24.01
N ALA A 296 -20.06 -8.09 23.11
CA ALA A 296 -21.13 -8.60 22.24
C ALA A 296 -21.39 -10.11 22.39
N GLY A 297 -20.51 -10.82 23.12
CA GLY A 297 -20.58 -12.26 23.28
C GLY A 297 -20.00 -13.04 22.09
N SER A 298 -19.66 -14.31 22.32
CA SER A 298 -18.94 -15.16 21.37
C SER A 298 -19.65 -15.34 20.01
N ALA A 299 -20.97 -15.47 20.01
CA ALA A 299 -21.72 -15.68 18.76
C ALA A 299 -21.62 -14.49 17.80
N VAL A 300 -21.74 -13.25 18.31
CA VAL A 300 -21.60 -12.03 17.52
C VAL A 300 -20.15 -11.86 17.07
N THR A 301 -19.20 -12.15 17.96
CA THR A 301 -17.76 -12.10 17.64
C THR A 301 -17.40 -12.99 16.47
N VAL A 302 -17.83 -14.26 16.47
CA VAL A 302 -17.56 -15.18 15.34
C VAL A 302 -18.12 -14.64 14.02
N VAL A 303 -19.34 -14.09 14.01
CA VAL A 303 -19.93 -13.49 12.80
C VAL A 303 -19.08 -12.32 12.28
N ILE A 304 -18.62 -11.43 13.19
CA ILE A 304 -17.77 -10.29 12.83
C ILE A 304 -16.41 -10.78 12.32
N LEU A 305 -15.79 -11.75 12.98
CA LEU A 305 -14.49 -12.28 12.55
C LEU A 305 -14.53 -12.95 11.19
N ILE A 306 -15.60 -13.69 10.88
CA ILE A 306 -15.81 -14.24 9.52
C ILE A 306 -15.95 -13.10 8.50
N ALA A 307 -16.73 -12.06 8.82
CA ALA A 307 -16.90 -10.90 7.95
C ALA A 307 -15.57 -10.19 7.69
N VAL A 308 -14.75 -10.02 8.73
CA VAL A 308 -13.40 -9.43 8.64
C VAL A 308 -12.46 -10.34 7.84
N ALA A 309 -12.46 -11.65 8.06
CA ALA A 309 -11.66 -12.58 7.27
C ALA A 309 -11.99 -12.50 5.76
N LEU A 310 -13.28 -12.40 5.41
CA LEU A 310 -13.71 -12.19 4.03
C LEU A 310 -13.23 -10.82 3.47
N ALA A 311 -13.25 -9.78 4.28
CA ALA A 311 -12.74 -8.46 3.92
C ALA A 311 -11.23 -8.50 3.66
N ILE A 312 -10.46 -9.19 4.51
CA ILE A 312 -9.02 -9.38 4.33
C ILE A 312 -8.71 -10.15 3.03
N ILE A 313 -9.48 -11.21 2.72
CA ILE A 313 -9.36 -11.94 1.46
C ILE A 313 -9.55 -10.99 0.26
N ASN A 314 -10.53 -10.09 0.32
CA ASN A 314 -10.74 -9.09 -0.71
C ASN A 314 -9.58 -8.08 -0.81
N ALA A 315 -8.99 -7.68 0.31
CA ALA A 315 -7.80 -6.82 0.33
C ALA A 315 -6.60 -7.50 -0.35
N ILE A 316 -6.37 -8.79 -0.09
CA ILE A 316 -5.32 -9.57 -0.75
C ILE A 316 -5.51 -9.54 -2.28
N ILE A 317 -6.75 -9.69 -2.77
CA ILE A 317 -7.05 -9.59 -4.20
C ILE A 317 -6.68 -8.21 -4.74
N ALA A 318 -7.05 -7.12 -4.05
CA ALA A 318 -6.77 -5.76 -4.47
C ALA A 318 -5.25 -5.47 -4.50
N ILE A 319 -4.51 -5.94 -3.49
CA ILE A 319 -3.05 -5.79 -3.42
C ILE A 319 -2.37 -6.63 -4.51
N ALA A 320 -2.84 -7.84 -4.79
CA ALA A 320 -2.32 -8.68 -5.88
C ALA A 320 -2.54 -8.01 -7.25
N LEU A 321 -3.70 -7.34 -7.45
CA LEU A 321 -3.97 -6.53 -8.65
C LEU A 321 -3.00 -5.35 -8.78
N GLN A 322 -2.69 -4.63 -7.70
CA GLN A 322 -1.73 -3.52 -7.69
C GLN A 322 -0.31 -4.01 -8.00
N SER A 323 0.12 -5.08 -7.32
CA SER A 323 1.45 -5.67 -7.48
C SER A 323 1.68 -6.23 -8.89
N GLY A 324 0.66 -6.87 -9.47
CA GLY A 324 0.71 -7.34 -10.86
C GLY A 324 0.92 -6.19 -11.86
N ARG A 325 0.29 -5.02 -11.62
CA ARG A 325 0.48 -3.82 -12.45
C ARG A 325 1.84 -3.19 -12.26
N LEU A 326 2.37 -3.18 -11.05
CA LEU A 326 3.73 -2.72 -10.78
C LEU A 326 4.74 -3.52 -11.60
N LEU A 327 4.71 -4.85 -11.52
CA LEU A 327 5.62 -5.71 -12.27
C LEU A 327 5.43 -5.59 -13.78
N PHE A 328 4.19 -5.50 -14.24
CA PHE A 328 3.87 -5.27 -15.65
C PHE A 328 4.45 -3.94 -16.15
N ALA A 329 4.26 -2.84 -15.41
CA ALA A 329 4.77 -1.53 -15.76
C ALA A 329 6.32 -1.54 -15.82
N ALA A 330 6.98 -2.07 -14.81
CA ALA A 330 8.44 -2.18 -14.79
C ALA A 330 8.99 -3.05 -15.94
N ALA A 331 8.28 -4.13 -16.30
CA ALA A 331 8.65 -4.97 -17.43
C ALA A 331 8.46 -4.24 -18.78
N ARG A 332 7.35 -3.54 -18.96
CA ARG A 332 7.08 -2.70 -20.13
C ARG A 332 8.14 -1.61 -20.29
N ASP A 333 8.50 -0.96 -19.20
CA ASP A 333 9.50 0.11 -19.15
C ASP A 333 10.94 -0.43 -19.21
N ARG A 334 11.13 -1.73 -19.51
CA ARG A 334 12.44 -2.40 -19.59
C ARG A 334 13.33 -2.19 -18.37
N ALA A 335 12.72 -1.95 -17.21
CA ALA A 335 13.43 -1.81 -15.94
C ALA A 335 14.02 -3.13 -15.42
N MET A 336 13.94 -4.22 -16.20
CA MET A 336 14.47 -5.54 -15.88
C MET A 336 15.03 -6.25 -17.13
N PRO A 337 15.86 -7.32 -16.95
CA PRO A 337 16.41 -8.08 -18.06
C PRO A 337 15.32 -8.60 -19.02
N GLU A 338 15.60 -8.58 -20.33
CA GLU A 338 14.62 -8.93 -21.37
C GLU A 338 14.00 -10.32 -21.17
N ALA A 339 14.78 -11.27 -20.68
CA ALA A 339 14.30 -12.63 -20.36
C ALA A 339 13.16 -12.62 -19.32
N LEU A 340 13.17 -11.68 -18.38
CA LEU A 340 12.12 -11.49 -17.38
C LEU A 340 11.04 -10.50 -17.87
N ALA A 341 11.44 -9.43 -18.55
CA ALA A 341 10.54 -8.40 -19.03
C ALA A 341 9.52 -8.95 -20.04
N ARG A 342 9.95 -9.80 -20.97
CA ARG A 342 9.10 -10.34 -22.03
C ARG A 342 7.86 -11.09 -21.51
N PRO A 343 7.96 -12.08 -20.60
CA PRO A 343 6.77 -12.73 -20.05
C PRO A 343 5.95 -11.84 -19.11
N LEU A 344 6.60 -11.00 -18.29
CA LEU A 344 5.93 -10.14 -17.31
C LEU A 344 5.17 -8.96 -17.94
N SER A 345 5.58 -8.48 -19.13
CA SER A 345 4.87 -7.46 -19.89
C SER A 345 3.74 -8.01 -20.77
N SER A 346 3.45 -9.32 -20.69
CA SER A 346 2.37 -9.93 -21.45
C SER A 346 1.00 -9.65 -20.84
N ILE A 347 0.03 -9.28 -21.70
CA ILE A 347 -1.38 -9.11 -21.31
C ILE A 347 -2.21 -10.24 -21.91
N SER A 348 -3.01 -10.89 -21.09
CA SER A 348 -3.93 -11.95 -21.55
C SER A 348 -4.99 -11.37 -22.51
N PRO A 349 -5.19 -11.93 -23.72
CA PRO A 349 -6.22 -11.47 -24.65
C PRO A 349 -7.65 -11.63 -24.12
N ARG A 350 -7.89 -12.63 -23.26
CA ARG A 350 -9.20 -12.96 -22.71
C ARG A 350 -9.60 -12.08 -21.53
N THR A 351 -8.70 -11.95 -20.54
CA THR A 351 -8.98 -11.22 -19.28
C THR A 351 -8.51 -9.76 -19.32
N ARG A 352 -7.61 -9.43 -20.25
CA ARG A 352 -6.90 -8.14 -20.35
C ARG A 352 -6.14 -7.80 -19.06
N MET A 353 -5.60 -8.83 -18.41
CA MET A 353 -4.85 -8.72 -17.17
C MET A 353 -3.42 -9.25 -17.36
N PRO A 354 -2.43 -8.72 -16.63
CA PRO A 354 -1.04 -9.19 -16.64
C PRO A 354 -0.89 -10.46 -15.81
N ILE A 355 -1.40 -11.60 -16.30
CA ILE A 355 -1.49 -12.86 -15.54
C ILE A 355 -0.13 -13.32 -15.02
N VAL A 356 0.90 -13.31 -15.88
CA VAL A 356 2.25 -13.80 -15.49
C VAL A 356 2.80 -12.94 -14.34
N ALA A 357 2.67 -11.62 -14.42
CA ALA A 357 3.13 -10.73 -13.35
C ALA A 357 2.35 -10.98 -12.05
N THR A 358 1.03 -11.15 -12.12
CA THR A 358 0.18 -11.43 -10.94
C THR A 358 0.54 -12.77 -10.29
N LEU A 359 0.75 -13.83 -11.08
CA LEU A 359 1.18 -15.14 -10.56
C LEU A 359 2.56 -15.08 -9.91
N THR A 360 3.50 -14.31 -10.48
CA THR A 360 4.84 -14.12 -9.90
C THR A 360 4.75 -13.50 -8.50
N VAL A 361 3.89 -12.49 -8.32
CA VAL A 361 3.62 -11.91 -6.99
C VAL A 361 3.07 -12.96 -6.04
N GLY A 362 2.10 -13.77 -6.48
CA GLY A 362 1.54 -14.85 -5.66
C GLY A 362 2.61 -15.83 -5.18
N VAL A 363 3.54 -16.24 -6.05
CA VAL A 363 4.66 -17.15 -5.68
C VAL A 363 5.58 -16.49 -4.63
N ILE A 364 5.91 -15.20 -4.77
CA ILE A 364 6.72 -14.48 -3.78
C ILE A 364 5.98 -14.41 -2.45
N SER A 365 4.67 -14.15 -2.47
CA SER A 365 3.83 -14.08 -1.25
C SER A 365 3.73 -15.44 -0.54
N LEU A 366 3.64 -16.55 -1.29
CA LEU A 366 3.67 -17.89 -0.71
C LEU A 366 4.99 -18.15 0.03
N ALA A 367 6.13 -17.76 -0.57
CA ALA A 367 7.42 -17.89 0.09
C ALA A 367 7.52 -17.01 1.36
N ALA A 368 6.90 -15.83 1.37
CA ALA A 368 6.91 -14.92 2.51
C ALA A 368 6.13 -15.48 3.72
N CYS A 369 5.16 -16.37 3.56
CA CYS A 369 4.44 -17.00 4.67
C CYS A 369 5.32 -17.85 5.61
N PHE A 370 6.53 -18.21 5.18
CA PHE A 370 7.48 -18.93 6.03
C PHE A 370 8.36 -18.03 6.89
N ILE A 371 8.20 -16.70 6.78
CA ILE A 371 8.88 -15.72 7.62
C ILE A 371 8.02 -15.45 8.86
N PRO A 372 8.60 -15.36 10.08
CA PRO A 372 7.85 -15.02 11.29
C PRO A 372 7.08 -13.70 11.15
N LEU A 373 5.85 -13.67 11.68
CA LEU A 373 4.92 -12.55 11.49
C LEU A 373 5.46 -11.22 12.06
N ASP A 374 6.13 -11.26 13.21
CA ASP A 374 6.76 -10.09 13.82
C ASP A 374 7.85 -9.48 12.93
N VAL A 375 8.67 -10.31 12.29
CA VAL A 375 9.68 -9.86 11.32
C VAL A 375 9.01 -9.25 10.09
N LEU A 376 7.95 -9.88 9.56
CA LEU A 376 7.18 -9.36 8.44
C LEU A 376 6.59 -7.97 8.75
N LEU A 377 5.95 -7.81 9.91
CA LEU A 377 5.33 -6.55 10.35
C LEU A 377 6.37 -5.42 10.46
N ASN A 378 7.44 -5.68 11.19
CA ASN A 378 8.47 -4.65 11.46
C ASN A 378 9.26 -4.27 10.19
N ALA A 379 9.66 -5.25 9.37
CA ALA A 379 10.39 -4.99 8.12
C ALA A 379 9.51 -4.23 7.11
N THR A 380 8.24 -4.59 7.01
CA THR A 380 7.27 -3.93 6.12
C THR A 380 7.07 -2.48 6.53
N GLY A 381 6.82 -2.19 7.81
CA GLY A 381 6.64 -0.83 8.32
C GLY A 381 7.85 0.06 8.05
N SER A 382 9.06 -0.42 8.36
CA SER A 382 10.30 0.32 8.11
C SER A 382 10.53 0.60 6.62
N THR A 383 10.23 -0.38 5.76
CA THR A 383 10.40 -0.23 4.30
C THR A 383 9.41 0.78 3.70
N LEU A 384 8.18 0.80 4.18
CA LEU A 384 7.16 1.77 3.77
C LEU A 384 7.54 3.21 4.16
N ALA A 385 8.16 3.41 5.32
CA ALA A 385 8.63 4.72 5.73
C ALA A 385 9.65 5.29 4.72
N PHE A 386 10.53 4.45 4.15
CA PHE A 386 11.42 4.88 3.05
C PHE A 386 10.64 5.31 1.80
N SER A 387 9.61 4.54 1.37
CA SER A 387 8.79 4.91 0.20
C SER A 387 8.17 6.29 0.40
N TYR A 388 7.61 6.55 1.57
CA TYR A 388 7.02 7.86 1.91
C TYR A 388 8.07 8.99 1.95
N GLY A 389 9.29 8.69 2.39
CA GLY A 389 10.42 9.61 2.31
C GLY A 389 10.72 10.02 0.86
N PHE A 390 10.82 9.05 -0.06
CA PHE A 390 11.02 9.32 -1.49
C PHE A 390 9.88 10.13 -2.10
N ILE A 391 8.64 9.84 -1.77
CA ILE A 391 7.45 10.58 -2.24
C ILE A 391 7.48 12.02 -1.74
N ALA A 392 7.83 12.26 -0.47
CA ALA A 392 7.93 13.62 0.08
C ALA A 392 9.07 14.42 -0.58
N VAL A 393 10.23 13.80 -0.80
CA VAL A 393 11.34 14.44 -1.54
C VAL A 393 10.94 14.73 -2.99
N ALA A 394 10.28 13.79 -3.67
CA ALA A 394 9.78 14.00 -5.03
C ALA A 394 8.80 15.18 -5.09
N ALA A 395 7.88 15.31 -4.13
CA ALA A 395 6.95 16.43 -4.06
C ALA A 395 7.63 17.79 -3.84
N LEU A 396 8.77 17.82 -3.12
CA LEU A 396 9.58 19.03 -2.96
C LEU A 396 10.32 19.42 -4.25
N VAL A 397 10.92 18.42 -4.92
CA VAL A 397 11.73 18.65 -6.11
C VAL A 397 10.87 19.00 -7.32
N MET A 398 9.72 18.35 -7.50
CA MET A 398 8.85 18.52 -8.64
C MET A 398 8.47 19.98 -8.93
N ARG A 399 8.23 20.80 -7.91
CA ARG A 399 7.89 22.22 -8.08
C ARG A 399 9.09 23.10 -8.46
N ARG A 400 10.31 22.58 -8.32
CA ARG A 400 11.54 23.29 -8.74
C ARG A 400 11.94 22.98 -10.18
N THR A 401 11.32 21.98 -10.78
CA THR A 401 11.56 21.56 -12.17
C THR A 401 10.46 22.06 -13.11
N LYS A 402 10.75 22.18 -14.42
CA LYS A 402 9.76 22.61 -15.45
C LYS A 402 8.55 21.68 -15.55
N SER A 403 8.66 20.42 -15.19
CA SER A 403 7.55 19.47 -15.09
C SER A 403 6.50 19.88 -14.03
N GLY A 404 6.78 20.93 -13.27
CA GLY A 404 5.88 21.54 -12.30
C GLY A 404 4.65 22.26 -12.87
N GLU A 405 4.54 22.52 -14.18
CA GLU A 405 3.48 23.31 -14.81
C GLU A 405 2.53 22.45 -15.65
N ALA A 406 1.75 21.60 -15.02
CA ALA A 406 0.69 20.87 -15.73
C ALA A 406 -0.67 21.58 -15.54
N PRO A 407 -1.28 22.15 -16.61
CA PRO A 407 -2.58 22.80 -16.51
C PRO A 407 -3.66 21.84 -15.98
N GLY A 408 -4.43 22.30 -14.99
CA GLY A 408 -5.51 21.52 -14.38
C GLY A 408 -5.10 20.42 -13.40
N ALA A 409 -3.81 20.26 -13.12
CA ALA A 409 -3.34 19.34 -12.06
C ALA A 409 -3.62 19.90 -10.67
N TYR A 410 -3.83 18.98 -9.71
CA TYR A 410 -4.01 19.34 -8.31
C TYR A 410 -2.71 19.97 -7.75
N ARG A 411 -2.86 20.98 -6.91
CA ARG A 411 -1.78 21.61 -6.17
C ARG A 411 -2.05 21.46 -4.67
N MET A 412 -1.11 20.86 -3.93
CA MET A 412 -1.26 20.72 -2.48
C MET A 412 -1.27 22.10 -1.80
N PRO A 413 -2.10 22.28 -0.77
CA PRO A 413 -2.09 23.50 0.05
C PRO A 413 -0.82 23.59 0.88
N ALA A 414 -0.46 24.82 1.28
CA ALA A 414 0.65 25.09 2.20
C ALA A 414 1.99 24.44 1.84
N TRP A 415 2.31 24.33 0.53
CA TRP A 415 3.65 23.89 0.12
C TRP A 415 4.71 24.91 0.60
N PRO A 416 5.86 24.50 1.14
CA PRO A 416 6.41 23.13 1.27
C PRO A 416 6.15 22.45 2.63
N VAL A 417 5.20 22.94 3.44
CA VAL A 417 4.99 22.47 4.82
C VAL A 417 4.70 20.97 4.88
N ALA A 418 3.75 20.48 4.07
CA ALA A 418 3.35 19.07 4.12
C ALA A 418 4.53 18.10 3.89
N PRO A 419 5.30 18.18 2.79
CA PRO A 419 6.42 17.26 2.59
C PRO A 419 7.56 17.46 3.59
N VAL A 420 7.82 18.69 4.08
CA VAL A 420 8.88 18.95 5.07
C VAL A 420 8.53 18.35 6.43
N VAL A 421 7.30 18.54 6.91
CA VAL A 421 6.85 17.95 8.19
C VAL A 421 6.84 16.43 8.11
N ALA A 422 6.39 15.86 7.00
CA ALA A 422 6.43 14.41 6.79
C ALA A 422 7.88 13.88 6.81
N LEU A 423 8.83 14.56 6.16
CA LEU A 423 10.24 14.16 6.18
C LEU A 423 10.86 14.25 7.58
N ILE A 424 10.54 15.29 8.35
CA ILE A 424 10.99 15.41 9.74
C ILE A 424 10.47 14.23 10.56
N ALA A 425 9.17 13.92 10.45
CA ALA A 425 8.57 12.81 11.18
C ALA A 425 9.21 11.46 10.80
N ILE A 426 9.37 11.18 9.50
CA ILE A 426 10.01 9.95 9.01
C ILE A 426 11.47 9.88 9.48
N SER A 427 12.21 10.98 9.42
CA SER A 427 13.59 11.02 9.92
C SER A 427 13.66 10.74 11.43
N THR A 428 12.72 11.26 12.21
CA THR A 428 12.63 11.00 13.65
C THR A 428 12.38 9.50 13.92
N ILE A 429 11.50 8.86 13.15
CA ILE A 429 11.25 7.42 13.24
C ILE A 429 12.54 6.63 13.01
N PHE A 430 13.30 6.94 11.96
CA PHE A 430 14.56 6.25 11.67
C PHE A 430 15.63 6.50 12.74
N ILE A 431 15.77 7.74 13.23
CA ILE A 431 16.74 8.06 14.28
C ILE A 431 16.45 7.26 15.55
N ILE A 432 15.18 7.22 15.99
CA ILE A 432 14.78 6.47 17.18
C ILE A 432 14.92 4.97 16.94
N GLY A 433 14.54 4.47 15.76
CA GLY A 433 14.71 3.06 15.42
C GLY A 433 16.18 2.61 15.40
N VAL A 434 17.10 3.45 14.97
CA VAL A 434 18.58 3.15 15.04
C VAL A 434 19.07 3.08 16.49
N LEU A 435 18.48 3.85 17.39
CA LEU A 435 18.84 3.85 18.82
C LEU A 435 18.26 2.65 19.57
N ASP A 436 17.29 1.93 18.99
CA ASP A 436 16.67 0.74 19.59
C ASP A 436 17.22 -0.55 18.96
N PRO A 437 18.02 -1.36 19.70
CA PRO A 437 18.58 -2.62 19.19
C PRO A 437 17.51 -3.60 18.66
N ALA A 438 16.29 -3.58 19.20
CA ALA A 438 15.19 -4.43 18.74
C ALA A 438 14.78 -4.14 17.29
N GLN A 439 15.03 -2.92 16.79
CA GLN A 439 14.68 -2.50 15.44
C GLN A 439 15.79 -2.74 14.40
N TRP A 440 16.99 -3.10 14.83
CA TRP A 440 18.16 -3.21 13.92
C TRP A 440 17.95 -4.21 12.79
N LEU A 441 17.32 -5.36 13.07
CA LEU A 441 17.02 -6.34 12.02
C LEU A 441 16.10 -5.77 10.96
N SER A 442 14.99 -5.16 11.36
CA SER A 442 13.99 -4.58 10.46
C SER A 442 14.54 -3.41 9.66
N LEU A 443 15.32 -2.55 10.31
CA LEU A 443 16.02 -1.43 9.64
C LEU A 443 17.08 -1.95 8.66
N SER A 444 17.85 -2.97 9.05
CA SER A 444 18.87 -3.57 8.16
C SER A 444 18.23 -4.16 6.90
N ILE A 445 17.08 -4.82 7.03
CA ILE A 445 16.31 -5.32 5.89
C ILE A 445 15.85 -4.15 5.01
N ALA A 446 15.27 -3.11 5.59
CA ALA A 446 14.77 -1.96 4.85
C ALA A 446 15.89 -1.21 4.12
N PHE A 447 17.02 -0.92 4.80
CA PHE A 447 18.22 -0.33 4.17
C PHE A 447 18.80 -1.24 3.09
N GLY A 448 18.84 -2.55 3.32
CA GLY A 448 19.30 -3.54 2.36
C GLY A 448 18.48 -3.53 1.07
N ILE A 449 17.14 -3.43 1.17
CA ILE A 449 16.23 -3.34 0.03
C ILE A 449 16.51 -2.06 -0.77
N VAL A 450 16.61 -0.91 -0.09
CA VAL A 450 16.93 0.38 -0.72
C VAL A 450 18.29 0.34 -1.41
N ALA A 451 19.32 -0.17 -0.71
CA ALA A 451 20.66 -0.32 -1.26
C ALA A 451 20.71 -1.25 -2.47
N ALA A 452 19.95 -2.36 -2.43
CA ALA A 452 19.82 -3.28 -3.56
C ALA A 452 19.22 -2.60 -4.79
N GLY A 453 18.21 -1.73 -4.61
CA GLY A 453 17.64 -0.95 -5.70
C GLY A 453 18.64 0.04 -6.31
N PHE A 454 19.42 0.76 -5.51
CA PHE A 454 20.49 1.62 -6.02
C PHE A 454 21.61 0.84 -6.69
N LEU A 455 22.03 -0.30 -6.12
CA LEU A 455 23.04 -1.16 -6.71
C LEU A 455 22.56 -1.73 -8.07
N TYR A 456 21.32 -2.16 -8.14
CA TYR A 456 20.71 -2.63 -9.39
C TYR A 456 20.72 -1.56 -10.48
N TYR A 457 20.40 -0.32 -10.12
CA TYR A 457 20.56 0.81 -11.05
C TYR A 457 22.00 0.98 -11.50
N ALA A 458 22.96 1.02 -10.57
CA ALA A 458 24.37 1.27 -10.89
C ALA A 458 24.99 0.18 -11.79
N VAL A 459 24.63 -1.08 -11.56
CA VAL A 459 25.20 -2.24 -12.25
C VAL A 459 24.47 -2.54 -13.58
N TYR A 460 23.13 -2.46 -13.57
CA TYR A 460 22.34 -2.90 -14.70
C TYR A 460 21.70 -1.76 -15.50
N LEU A 461 20.89 -0.91 -14.85
CA LEU A 461 20.07 0.09 -15.58
C LEU A 461 20.93 1.20 -16.18
N ARG A 462 21.98 1.64 -15.52
CA ARG A 462 22.88 2.71 -16.00
C ARG A 462 23.61 2.33 -17.31
N SER A 463 23.93 1.05 -17.48
CA SER A 463 24.62 0.52 -18.66
C SER A 463 23.69 0.16 -19.82
N ASN A 464 22.37 0.23 -19.62
CA ASN A 464 21.38 -0.14 -20.63
C ASN A 464 20.75 1.13 -21.25
N PRO A 465 21.18 1.55 -22.47
CA PRO A 465 20.69 2.78 -23.11
C PRO A 465 19.18 2.73 -23.43
N ALA A 466 18.59 1.54 -23.56
CA ALA A 466 17.16 1.37 -23.82
C ALA A 466 16.27 1.82 -22.66
N THR A 467 16.82 1.92 -21.43
CA THR A 467 16.10 2.40 -20.23
C THR A 467 16.20 3.92 -20.03
N ALA A 468 17.21 4.57 -20.59
CA ALA A 468 17.41 6.01 -20.42
C ALA A 468 16.27 6.84 -21.01
N HIS A 469 15.75 6.45 -22.17
CA HIS A 469 14.66 7.19 -22.87
C HIS A 469 13.29 7.02 -22.18
N LEU A 470 12.98 5.84 -21.67
CA LEU A 470 11.68 5.57 -21.04
C LEU A 470 11.55 6.19 -19.65
N LEU A 471 12.68 6.47 -19.00
CA LEU A 471 12.72 7.08 -17.67
C LEU A 471 12.87 8.61 -17.73
N SER A 472 13.29 9.18 -18.86
CA SER A 472 13.48 10.63 -19.05
C SER A 472 12.18 11.40 -19.36
N GLY A 473 11.10 10.72 -19.69
CA GLY A 473 9.81 11.38 -19.98
C GLY A 473 9.76 12.11 -21.33
N GLU A 474 10.74 11.90 -22.20
CA GLU A 474 10.81 12.58 -23.52
C GLU A 474 9.74 12.10 -24.51
N ASP A 475 9.11 10.94 -24.28
CA ASP A 475 8.10 10.39 -25.21
C ASP A 475 6.67 10.93 -24.99
N ASP A 476 6.41 11.78 -23.99
CA ASP A 476 5.08 12.32 -23.69
C ASP A 476 4.75 13.63 -24.47
N GLU A 477 5.64 14.15 -25.30
CA GLU A 477 5.38 15.35 -26.13
C GLU A 477 4.70 15.05 -27.47
N VAL A 478 4.48 13.79 -27.83
CA VAL A 478 3.87 13.43 -29.13
C VAL A 478 2.59 12.62 -28.93
N ALA A 479 1.52 13.27 -28.50
CA ALA A 479 0.14 13.00 -28.95
C ALA A 479 -0.80 14.12 -28.49
N PRO A 480 -1.44 14.86 -29.41
CA PRO A 480 -2.47 15.83 -29.11
C PRO A 480 -3.76 15.20 -28.56
#